data_0bec4c41f2080112c6299d2bba2a049f
#
_entry.id   0bec4c41f2080112c6299d2bba2a049f
#
_cell.length_a   1.000
_cell.length_b   1.000
_cell.length_c   1.000
_cell.angle_alpha   90.00
_cell.angle_beta   90.00
_cell.angle_gamma   90.00
#
_symmetry.space_group_name_H-M   'P 1'
#
loop_
_entity.id
_entity.type
_entity.pdbx_description
1 polymer ?
#
loop_
_entity_poly.entity_id
_entity_poly.type
_entity_poly.pdbx_seq_one_letter_code
_entity_poly.pdbx_strand_id
1 'polypeptide(L)'
;MSPGFPYSLFTSLARIVDAEVDFDETASGPAPGVDPFRGGEADLGWICSTSFVELGTRGDEPTIELAGVAWVPDDPDCHGRPVYFGDLVTLPESGIETFEDLAGRTIGCNDEVSLSGNYSLTFALEDRDLPYDFATRVMTGGHHMSLDRLLAGEIDVALVDSVVRMGRARADERIANLRIIERLGPWPVQPLVARSTMSADDVARVRRLLLEATERPEIQAELDAACLTTLVEVGADHYAPVRVAMERLANGSR
;
A
#
# COMPACT_ATOMS: atom_id res chain seq x y z
N MET A 1 -4.76 7.25 -4.30
CA MET A 1 -4.65 6.25 -3.21
C MET A 1 -5.86 5.35 -3.24
N SER A 2 -5.67 4.06 -2.96
CA SER A 2 -6.78 3.10 -2.95
C SER A 2 -7.89 3.53 -1.99
N PRO A 3 -9.18 3.31 -2.36
CA PRO A 3 -10.29 3.50 -1.44
C PRO A 3 -10.05 2.74 -0.13
N GLY A 4 -10.16 3.44 0.99
CA GLY A 4 -9.92 2.88 2.33
C GLY A 4 -8.81 3.52 3.12
N PHE A 5 -8.03 4.41 2.49
CA PHE A 5 -7.10 5.27 3.22
C PHE A 5 -7.83 6.41 3.93
N PRO A 6 -7.29 6.89 5.06
CA PRO A 6 -7.90 7.96 5.84
C PRO A 6 -7.72 9.33 5.16
N TYR A 7 -8.64 9.67 4.25
CA TYR A 7 -8.60 10.94 3.52
C TYR A 7 -8.53 12.17 4.43
N SER A 8 -9.14 12.12 5.63
CA SER A 8 -9.06 13.18 6.64
C SER A 8 -7.63 13.46 7.06
N LEU A 9 -6.86 12.42 7.39
CA LEU A 9 -5.46 12.54 7.77
C LEU A 9 -4.64 13.20 6.65
N PHE A 10 -4.77 12.72 5.40
CA PHE A 10 -4.01 13.28 4.29
C PHE A 10 -4.40 14.73 3.97
N THR A 11 -5.70 15.08 4.12
CA THR A 11 -6.15 16.46 3.99
C THR A 11 -5.54 17.35 5.07
N SER A 12 -5.44 16.86 6.31
CA SER A 12 -4.81 17.61 7.41
C SER A 12 -3.30 17.75 7.20
N LEU A 13 -2.62 16.68 6.75
CA LEU A 13 -1.20 16.74 6.42
C LEU A 13 -0.90 17.67 5.25
N ALA A 14 -1.73 17.70 4.20
CA ALA A 14 -1.59 18.61 3.08
C ALA A 14 -1.70 20.09 3.53
N ARG A 15 -2.65 20.41 4.41
CA ARG A 15 -2.78 21.76 4.99
C ARG A 15 -1.54 22.20 5.78
N ILE A 16 -0.86 21.28 6.46
CA ILE A 16 0.36 21.58 7.22
C ILE A 16 1.50 22.01 6.30
N VAL A 17 1.58 21.46 5.11
CA VAL A 17 2.59 21.80 4.10
C VAL A 17 2.12 22.85 3.09
N ASP A 18 0.91 23.43 3.31
CA ASP A 18 0.29 24.41 2.44
C ASP A 18 0.08 23.91 1.00
N ALA A 19 -0.38 22.65 0.88
CA ALA A 19 -0.66 21.99 -0.38
C ALA A 19 -2.15 21.76 -0.59
N GLU A 20 -2.59 21.86 -1.84
CA GLU A 20 -3.89 21.32 -2.27
C GLU A 20 -3.80 19.81 -2.41
N VAL A 21 -4.88 19.10 -2.08
CA VAL A 21 -4.91 17.63 -2.16
C VAL A 21 -5.97 17.17 -3.14
N ASP A 22 -5.58 16.23 -4.00
CA ASP A 22 -6.45 15.46 -4.88
C ASP A 22 -6.29 13.97 -4.58
N PHE A 23 -7.39 13.23 -4.62
CA PHE A 23 -7.41 11.79 -4.33
C PHE A 23 -7.80 11.02 -5.58
N ASP A 24 -6.89 10.18 -6.09
CA ASP A 24 -7.28 9.14 -7.02
C ASP A 24 -7.85 7.95 -6.23
N GLU A 25 -9.18 7.79 -6.30
CA GLU A 25 -9.90 6.74 -5.59
C GLU A 25 -9.94 5.43 -6.39
N THR A 26 -9.40 5.41 -7.60
CA THR A 26 -9.55 4.28 -8.54
C THR A 26 -8.34 3.34 -8.55
N ALA A 27 -7.19 3.76 -8.03
CA ALA A 27 -5.97 2.96 -8.06
C ALA A 27 -5.04 3.26 -6.86
N SER A 28 -4.17 2.30 -6.55
CA SER A 28 -3.14 2.43 -5.50
C SER A 28 -1.98 3.35 -5.89
N GLY A 29 -1.86 3.68 -7.16
CA GLY A 29 -0.84 4.56 -7.73
C GLY A 29 -1.20 4.96 -9.16
N PRO A 30 -0.36 5.77 -9.83
CA PRO A 30 -0.59 6.13 -11.21
C PRO A 30 -0.78 4.90 -12.10
N ALA A 31 -1.75 4.97 -13.02
CA ALA A 31 -2.00 3.88 -13.95
C ALA A 31 -0.75 3.58 -14.80
N PRO A 32 -0.57 2.35 -15.31
CA PRO A 32 0.54 2.02 -16.18
C PRO A 32 0.69 3.01 -17.34
N GLY A 33 1.86 3.60 -17.49
CA GLY A 33 2.13 4.63 -18.51
C GLY A 33 1.79 6.06 -18.12
N VAL A 34 1.07 6.30 -17.04
CA VAL A 34 0.75 7.64 -16.51
C VAL A 34 1.85 8.12 -15.56
N ASP A 35 2.21 9.38 -15.65
CA ASP A 35 3.21 10.02 -14.78
C ASP A 35 2.79 11.48 -14.50
N PRO A 36 2.04 11.71 -13.42
CA PRO A 36 1.50 13.04 -13.09
C PRO A 36 2.60 14.03 -12.65
N PHE A 37 3.77 13.51 -12.29
CA PHE A 37 4.90 14.35 -11.88
C PHE A 37 5.64 14.94 -13.09
N ARG A 38 5.72 14.20 -14.20
CA ARG A 38 6.37 14.65 -15.43
C ARG A 38 5.71 15.87 -16.05
N GLY A 39 4.37 15.91 -16.03
CA GLY A 39 3.57 17.03 -16.54
C GLY A 39 3.47 18.22 -15.58
N GLY A 40 3.87 18.04 -14.32
CA GLY A 40 3.69 19.03 -13.27
C GLY A 40 2.25 19.10 -12.76
N GLU A 41 1.48 18.04 -12.94
CA GLU A 41 0.13 17.90 -12.40
C GLU A 41 0.15 17.65 -10.90
N ALA A 42 1.23 17.01 -10.40
CA ALA A 42 1.48 16.78 -8.99
C ALA A 42 2.91 17.19 -8.61
N ASP A 43 3.06 17.85 -7.45
CA ASP A 43 4.35 18.17 -6.84
C ASP A 43 4.74 17.14 -5.77
N LEU A 44 3.77 16.61 -5.04
CA LEU A 44 3.94 15.61 -3.99
C LEU A 44 2.92 14.49 -4.19
N GLY A 45 3.24 13.28 -3.73
CA GLY A 45 2.30 12.18 -3.80
C GLY A 45 2.62 11.06 -2.82
N TRP A 46 1.60 10.53 -2.14
CA TRP A 46 1.69 9.20 -1.55
C TRP A 46 1.25 8.18 -2.59
N ILE A 47 2.16 7.34 -3.01
CA ILE A 47 1.93 6.36 -4.09
C ILE A 47 2.32 4.95 -3.62
N CYS A 48 1.84 3.93 -4.31
CA CYS A 48 2.25 2.56 -4.00
C CYS A 48 3.76 2.39 -4.17
N SER A 49 4.40 1.56 -3.34
CA SER A 49 5.84 1.32 -3.41
C SER A 49 6.28 0.68 -4.73
N THR A 50 5.40 -0.09 -5.39
CA THR A 50 5.63 -0.60 -6.76
C THR A 50 5.66 0.53 -7.78
N SER A 51 4.70 1.46 -7.72
CA SER A 51 4.68 2.65 -8.58
C SER A 51 5.90 3.55 -8.34
N PHE A 52 6.36 3.67 -7.09
CA PHE A 52 7.60 4.39 -6.77
C PHE A 52 8.81 3.77 -7.47
N VAL A 53 8.95 2.45 -7.41
CA VAL A 53 10.05 1.74 -8.09
C VAL A 53 9.94 1.91 -9.60
N GLU A 54 8.74 1.75 -10.16
CA GLU A 54 8.50 1.85 -11.59
C GLU A 54 8.79 3.26 -12.13
N LEU A 55 8.27 4.32 -11.49
CA LEU A 55 8.50 5.70 -11.91
C LEU A 55 9.96 6.13 -11.69
N GLY A 56 10.59 5.65 -10.62
CA GLY A 56 12.01 5.93 -10.33
C GLY A 56 12.99 5.29 -11.30
N THR A 57 12.55 4.27 -12.08
CA THR A 57 13.38 3.58 -13.07
C THR A 57 12.96 3.86 -14.53
N ARG A 58 11.89 4.64 -14.73
CA ARG A 58 11.33 4.93 -16.05
C ARG A 58 12.11 6.03 -16.77
N GLY A 59 12.76 5.67 -17.88
CA GLY A 59 13.50 6.61 -18.74
C GLY A 59 14.89 6.95 -18.21
N ASP A 60 15.53 7.94 -18.86
CA ASP A 60 16.91 8.34 -18.55
C ASP A 60 17.01 9.25 -17.31
N GLU A 61 15.92 9.95 -16.98
CA GLU A 61 15.84 10.85 -15.82
C GLU A 61 14.61 10.53 -14.97
N PRO A 62 14.77 10.26 -13.67
CA PRO A 62 13.65 10.04 -12.77
C PRO A 62 12.80 11.30 -12.63
N THR A 63 11.49 11.15 -12.67
CA THR A 63 10.52 12.26 -12.50
C THR A 63 10.18 12.54 -11.05
N ILE A 64 10.52 11.62 -10.18
CA ILE A 64 10.25 11.68 -8.74
C ILE A 64 11.50 11.40 -7.92
N GLU A 65 11.52 11.92 -6.72
CA GLU A 65 12.46 11.58 -5.65
C GLU A 65 11.70 11.24 -4.36
N LEU A 66 12.35 10.51 -3.47
CA LEU A 66 11.79 10.18 -2.17
C LEU A 66 11.79 11.43 -1.27
N ALA A 67 10.60 11.87 -0.81
CA ALA A 67 10.51 12.96 0.16
C ALA A 67 10.98 12.53 1.57
N GLY A 68 11.08 11.23 1.84
CA GLY A 68 11.70 10.68 3.04
C GLY A 68 10.78 10.64 4.26
N VAL A 69 9.47 10.59 4.07
CA VAL A 69 8.48 10.42 5.15
C VAL A 69 7.68 9.14 4.90
N ALA A 70 7.50 8.34 5.94
CA ALA A 70 6.68 7.14 5.94
C ALA A 70 5.86 7.04 7.22
N TRP A 71 4.67 6.46 7.15
CA TRP A 71 3.86 6.18 8.34
C TRP A 71 4.22 4.85 8.98
N VAL A 72 3.92 4.74 10.28
CA VAL A 72 4.12 3.51 11.07
C VAL A 72 2.75 2.96 11.43
N PRO A 73 2.38 1.75 10.98
CA PRO A 73 1.12 1.11 11.37
C PRO A 73 1.07 0.79 12.88
N ASP A 74 -0.13 0.90 13.46
CA ASP A 74 -0.46 0.42 14.79
C ASP A 74 -0.73 -1.11 14.75
N ASP A 75 0.28 -1.84 14.29
CA ASP A 75 0.25 -3.29 14.12
C ASP A 75 1.44 -3.90 14.88
N PRO A 76 1.20 -4.75 15.90
CA PRO A 76 2.27 -5.36 16.68
C PRO A 76 3.32 -6.11 15.84
N ASP A 77 2.92 -6.73 14.72
CA ASP A 77 3.82 -7.48 13.84
C ASP A 77 4.75 -6.56 13.03
N CYS A 78 4.42 -5.27 12.93
CA CYS A 78 5.31 -4.27 12.35
C CYS A 78 6.47 -3.88 13.29
N HIS A 79 6.36 -4.16 14.60
CA HIS A 79 7.38 -3.85 15.60
C HIS A 79 7.81 -2.37 15.60
N GLY A 80 6.88 -1.45 15.39
CA GLY A 80 7.14 -0.01 15.33
C GLY A 80 7.92 0.43 14.08
N ARG A 81 8.00 -0.40 13.04
CA ARG A 81 8.66 -0.10 11.77
C ARG A 81 7.64 0.41 10.73
N PRO A 82 8.06 1.23 9.76
CA PRO A 82 7.21 1.71 8.67
C PRO A 82 7.02 0.62 7.59
N VAL A 83 6.45 -0.52 8.00
CA VAL A 83 6.17 -1.68 7.15
C VAL A 83 4.73 -2.15 7.34
N TYR A 84 4.20 -2.88 6.39
CA TYR A 84 2.86 -3.44 6.41
C TYR A 84 2.79 -4.77 5.66
N PHE A 85 1.63 -5.40 5.59
CA PHE A 85 1.44 -6.70 4.98
C PHE A 85 0.30 -6.69 3.96
N GLY A 86 0.35 -7.61 2.99
CA GLY A 86 -0.82 -8.09 2.29
C GLY A 86 -1.43 -9.24 3.07
N ASP A 87 -2.58 -9.03 3.70
CA ASP A 87 -3.25 -10.08 4.46
C ASP A 87 -4.14 -10.90 3.52
N LEU A 88 -3.87 -12.21 3.39
CA LEU A 88 -4.77 -13.18 2.79
C LEU A 88 -5.82 -13.56 3.82
N VAL A 89 -7.07 -13.17 3.59
CA VAL A 89 -8.18 -13.39 4.53
C VAL A 89 -9.33 -14.14 3.89
N THR A 90 -10.01 -14.96 4.70
CA THR A 90 -11.16 -15.76 4.28
C THR A 90 -12.22 -15.83 5.38
N LEU A 91 -13.41 -16.32 5.02
CA LEU A 91 -14.47 -16.59 6.00
C LEU A 91 -14.03 -17.74 6.93
N PRO A 92 -14.32 -17.68 8.24
CA PRO A 92 -13.91 -18.72 9.20
C PRO A 92 -14.37 -20.13 8.81
N GLU A 93 -15.55 -20.24 8.18
CA GLU A 93 -16.18 -21.49 7.75
C GLU A 93 -15.77 -21.98 6.37
N SER A 94 -14.87 -21.27 5.67
CA SER A 94 -14.48 -21.59 4.28
C SER A 94 -13.74 -22.92 4.13
N GLY A 95 -13.12 -23.42 5.20
CA GLY A 95 -12.23 -24.57 5.17
C GLY A 95 -10.85 -24.29 4.54
N ILE A 96 -10.54 -23.02 4.24
CA ILE A 96 -9.24 -22.56 3.73
C ILE A 96 -8.39 -22.16 4.94
N GLU A 97 -7.29 -22.87 5.19
CA GLU A 97 -6.48 -22.70 6.41
C GLU A 97 -5.01 -22.38 6.10
N THR A 98 -4.52 -22.81 4.95
CA THR A 98 -3.11 -22.69 4.54
C THR A 98 -3.00 -22.02 3.18
N PHE A 99 -1.78 -21.62 2.81
CA PHE A 99 -1.50 -21.05 1.48
C PHE A 99 -1.78 -22.07 0.36
N GLU A 100 -1.53 -23.36 0.61
CA GLU A 100 -1.74 -24.46 -0.33
C GLU A 100 -3.23 -24.64 -0.66
N ASP A 101 -4.14 -24.33 0.27
CA ASP A 101 -5.60 -24.39 0.06
C ASP A 101 -6.11 -23.33 -0.92
N LEU A 102 -5.25 -22.36 -1.30
CA LEU A 102 -5.57 -21.35 -2.32
C LEU A 102 -5.62 -21.95 -3.74
N ALA A 103 -5.12 -23.17 -3.94
CA ALA A 103 -5.10 -23.82 -5.25
C ALA A 103 -6.50 -23.85 -5.88
N GLY A 104 -6.65 -23.22 -7.06
CA GLY A 104 -7.92 -23.15 -7.79
C GLY A 104 -8.99 -22.23 -7.17
N ARG A 105 -8.70 -21.55 -6.06
CA ARG A 105 -9.63 -20.60 -5.42
C ARG A 105 -9.67 -19.26 -6.14
N THR A 106 -10.74 -18.50 -5.89
CA THR A 106 -10.87 -17.11 -6.34
C THR A 106 -10.32 -16.16 -5.29
N ILE A 107 -9.32 -15.35 -5.66
CA ILE A 107 -8.70 -14.34 -4.80
C ILE A 107 -9.06 -12.94 -5.32
N GLY A 108 -9.73 -12.15 -4.48
CA GLY A 108 -9.97 -10.73 -4.76
C GLY A 108 -8.70 -9.91 -4.55
N CYS A 109 -8.22 -9.29 -5.61
CA CYS A 109 -7.11 -8.35 -5.64
C CYS A 109 -7.66 -6.93 -5.87
N ASN A 110 -7.09 -5.90 -5.24
CA ASN A 110 -7.66 -4.56 -5.37
C ASN A 110 -7.43 -3.94 -6.75
N ASP A 111 -6.18 -3.91 -7.24
CA ASP A 111 -5.80 -3.43 -8.57
C ASP A 111 -4.48 -4.05 -9.04
N GLU A 112 -4.14 -3.84 -10.31
CA GLU A 112 -2.98 -4.47 -10.96
C GLU A 112 -1.63 -3.97 -10.44
N VAL A 113 -1.55 -2.72 -9.97
CA VAL A 113 -0.29 -2.07 -9.54
C VAL A 113 -0.05 -2.15 -8.03
N SER A 114 -1.03 -2.62 -7.27
CA SER A 114 -0.96 -2.70 -5.81
C SER A 114 0.09 -3.67 -5.31
N LEU A 115 0.94 -3.21 -4.40
CA LEU A 115 1.92 -4.08 -3.73
C LEU A 115 1.22 -5.09 -2.83
N SER A 116 0.45 -4.64 -1.82
CA SER A 116 -0.21 -5.51 -0.84
C SER A 116 -1.35 -6.32 -1.42
N GLY A 117 -2.09 -5.76 -2.39
CA GLY A 117 -3.31 -6.36 -2.90
C GLY A 117 -3.14 -7.14 -4.21
N ASN A 118 -1.93 -7.25 -4.75
CA ASN A 118 -1.66 -8.03 -5.96
C ASN A 118 -0.22 -8.56 -6.03
N TYR A 119 0.80 -7.67 -6.06
CA TYR A 119 2.19 -8.11 -6.26
C TYR A 119 2.71 -9.01 -5.14
N SER A 120 2.28 -8.80 -3.88
CA SER A 120 2.68 -9.64 -2.76
C SER A 120 2.32 -11.12 -2.97
N LEU A 121 1.16 -11.40 -3.59
CA LEU A 121 0.80 -12.77 -3.99
C LEU A 121 1.71 -13.30 -5.10
N THR A 122 2.03 -12.46 -6.09
CA THR A 122 2.95 -12.86 -7.17
C THR A 122 4.32 -13.23 -6.60
N PHE A 123 4.88 -12.41 -5.71
CA PHE A 123 6.15 -12.70 -5.04
C PHE A 123 6.07 -13.97 -4.19
N ALA A 124 4.96 -14.18 -3.46
CA ALA A 124 4.77 -15.36 -2.64
C ALA A 124 4.65 -16.65 -3.46
N LEU A 125 4.04 -16.60 -4.65
CA LEU A 125 4.00 -17.74 -5.59
C LEU A 125 5.40 -18.02 -6.16
N GLU A 126 6.14 -16.98 -6.58
CA GLU A 126 7.50 -17.11 -7.08
C GLU A 126 8.45 -17.73 -6.03
N ASP A 127 8.40 -17.24 -4.78
CA ASP A 127 9.21 -17.78 -3.68
C ASP A 127 8.92 -19.26 -3.36
N ARG A 128 7.77 -19.77 -3.81
CA ARG A 128 7.32 -21.17 -3.62
C ARG A 128 7.43 -22.02 -4.88
N ASP A 129 7.98 -21.48 -5.96
CA ASP A 129 8.00 -22.15 -7.29
C ASP A 129 6.59 -22.57 -7.77
N LEU A 130 5.55 -21.80 -7.41
CA LEU A 130 4.17 -22.05 -7.81
C LEU A 130 3.81 -21.24 -9.07
N PRO A 131 2.96 -21.77 -9.95
CA PRO A 131 2.58 -21.08 -11.18
C PRO A 131 1.69 -19.86 -10.89
N TYR A 132 1.73 -18.86 -11.78
CA TYR A 132 0.95 -17.63 -11.63
C TYR A 132 -0.57 -17.87 -11.57
N ASP A 133 -1.05 -18.92 -12.26
CA ASP A 133 -2.45 -19.36 -12.30
C ASP A 133 -2.80 -20.38 -11.20
N PHE A 134 -1.97 -20.48 -10.15
CA PHE A 134 -2.23 -21.31 -8.97
C PHE A 134 -3.60 -21.03 -8.34
N ALA A 135 -4.03 -19.77 -8.38
CA ALA A 135 -5.35 -19.30 -7.97
C ALA A 135 -5.89 -18.29 -8.99
N THR A 136 -7.22 -18.19 -9.10
CA THR A 136 -7.88 -17.22 -10.00
C THR A 136 -7.92 -15.85 -9.35
N ARG A 137 -7.31 -14.84 -9.96
CA ARG A 137 -7.35 -13.44 -9.48
C ARG A 137 -8.54 -12.70 -10.07
N VAL A 138 -9.27 -11.98 -9.20
CA VAL A 138 -10.40 -11.11 -9.56
C VAL A 138 -10.07 -9.70 -9.13
N MET A 139 -9.90 -8.76 -10.07
CA MET A 139 -9.69 -7.35 -9.76
C MET A 139 -10.99 -6.75 -9.24
N THR A 140 -10.97 -6.27 -8.00
CA THR A 140 -12.16 -5.79 -7.28
C THR A 140 -12.33 -4.27 -7.34
N GLY A 141 -11.25 -3.53 -7.65
CA GLY A 141 -11.23 -2.07 -7.71
C GLY A 141 -10.88 -1.39 -6.37
N GLY A 142 -10.65 -2.16 -5.29
CA GLY A 142 -10.24 -1.59 -3.99
C GLY A 142 -10.29 -2.60 -2.86
N HIS A 143 -9.50 -2.35 -1.80
CA HIS A 143 -9.43 -3.26 -0.64
C HIS A 143 -10.79 -3.42 0.07
N HIS A 144 -11.57 -2.35 0.21
CA HIS A 144 -12.92 -2.44 0.77
C HIS A 144 -13.84 -3.29 -0.11
N MET A 145 -13.76 -3.14 -1.44
CA MET A 145 -14.51 -3.95 -2.39
C MET A 145 -14.12 -5.44 -2.28
N SER A 146 -12.84 -5.75 -2.10
CA SER A 146 -12.38 -7.13 -1.87
C SER A 146 -13.02 -7.72 -0.61
N LEU A 147 -13.03 -6.97 0.51
CA LEU A 147 -13.66 -7.40 1.75
C LEU A 147 -15.18 -7.57 1.60
N ASP A 148 -15.86 -6.64 0.93
CA ASP A 148 -17.31 -6.71 0.74
C ASP A 148 -17.70 -7.92 -0.14
N ARG A 149 -16.95 -8.21 -1.22
CA ARG A 149 -17.16 -9.39 -2.08
C ARG A 149 -16.87 -10.69 -1.35
N LEU A 150 -15.86 -10.72 -0.47
CA LEU A 150 -15.60 -11.88 0.39
C LEU A 150 -16.78 -12.14 1.32
N LEU A 151 -17.29 -11.11 2.01
CA LEU A 151 -18.46 -11.23 2.90
C LEU A 151 -19.74 -11.63 2.15
N ALA A 152 -19.84 -11.29 0.87
CA ALA A 152 -20.96 -11.69 -0.01
C ALA A 152 -20.80 -13.13 -0.56
N GLY A 153 -19.64 -13.78 -0.36
CA GLY A 153 -19.35 -15.10 -0.91
C GLY A 153 -19.11 -15.11 -2.42
N GLU A 154 -18.76 -13.95 -3.01
CA GLU A 154 -18.47 -13.81 -4.43
C GLU A 154 -17.03 -14.23 -4.78
N ILE A 155 -16.15 -14.24 -3.79
CA ILE A 155 -14.75 -14.69 -3.85
C ILE A 155 -14.45 -15.56 -2.62
N ASP A 156 -13.48 -16.44 -2.74
CA ASP A 156 -13.09 -17.37 -1.65
C ASP A 156 -12.14 -16.69 -0.64
N VAL A 157 -11.27 -15.81 -1.13
CA VAL A 157 -10.20 -15.14 -0.36
C VAL A 157 -10.11 -13.70 -0.81
N ALA A 158 -9.82 -12.78 0.10
CA ALA A 158 -9.42 -11.41 -0.22
C ALA A 158 -7.96 -11.18 0.16
N LEU A 159 -7.20 -10.57 -0.75
CA LEU A 159 -5.86 -10.06 -0.48
C LEU A 159 -5.94 -8.56 -0.24
N VAL A 160 -5.70 -8.14 0.98
CA VAL A 160 -5.96 -6.77 1.42
C VAL A 160 -4.78 -6.17 2.18
N ASP A 161 -4.63 -4.86 2.07
CA ASP A 161 -3.70 -4.08 2.89
C ASP A 161 -4.06 -4.27 4.38
N SER A 162 -3.07 -4.62 5.20
CA SER A 162 -3.28 -4.91 6.63
C SER A 162 -3.80 -3.70 7.39
N VAL A 163 -3.38 -2.48 7.04
CA VAL A 163 -3.85 -1.24 7.68
C VAL A 163 -5.31 -0.97 7.32
N VAL A 164 -5.69 -1.16 6.05
CA VAL A 164 -7.08 -1.02 5.60
C VAL A 164 -7.97 -2.07 6.29
N ARG A 165 -7.51 -3.31 6.38
CA ARG A 165 -8.25 -4.37 7.10
C ARG A 165 -8.44 -4.02 8.57
N MET A 166 -7.38 -3.58 9.26
CA MET A 166 -7.47 -3.17 10.67
C MET A 166 -8.46 -2.02 10.87
N GLY A 167 -8.38 -0.99 10.03
CA GLY A 167 -9.31 0.14 10.08
C GLY A 167 -10.77 -0.31 9.89
N ARG A 168 -11.02 -1.19 8.91
CA ARG A 168 -12.37 -1.72 8.67
C ARG A 168 -12.85 -2.63 9.81
N ALA A 169 -11.96 -3.42 10.43
CA ALA A 169 -12.28 -4.32 11.55
C ALA A 169 -12.71 -3.56 12.82
N ARG A 170 -12.24 -2.32 13.03
CA ARG A 170 -12.70 -1.47 14.14
C ARG A 170 -14.18 -1.09 14.03
N ALA A 171 -14.71 -1.04 12.80
CA ALA A 171 -16.08 -0.62 12.52
C ALA A 171 -17.03 -1.78 12.15
N ASP A 172 -16.49 -2.95 11.80
CA ASP A 172 -17.27 -4.10 11.31
C ASP A 172 -16.72 -5.40 11.91
N GLU A 173 -17.48 -5.97 12.87
CA GLU A 173 -17.12 -7.21 13.56
C GLU A 173 -16.97 -8.40 12.59
N ARG A 174 -17.66 -8.42 11.45
CA ARG A 174 -17.52 -9.48 10.45
C ARG A 174 -16.10 -9.50 9.88
N ILE A 175 -15.51 -8.31 9.70
CA ILE A 175 -14.11 -8.19 9.24
C ILE A 175 -13.12 -8.58 10.35
N ALA A 176 -13.43 -8.22 11.60
CA ALA A 176 -12.61 -8.60 12.75
C ALA A 176 -12.55 -10.12 12.95
N ASN A 177 -13.60 -10.84 12.56
CA ASN A 177 -13.72 -12.29 12.68
C ASN A 177 -13.17 -13.07 11.47
N LEU A 178 -12.73 -12.42 10.40
CA LEU A 178 -12.11 -13.10 9.26
C LEU A 178 -10.86 -13.87 9.71
N ARG A 179 -10.67 -15.06 9.11
CA ARG A 179 -9.43 -15.82 9.28
C ARG A 179 -8.33 -15.21 8.42
N ILE A 180 -7.21 -14.89 9.01
CA ILE A 180 -5.98 -14.59 8.28
C ILE A 180 -5.30 -15.92 7.96
N ILE A 181 -5.17 -16.25 6.67
CA ILE A 181 -4.48 -17.44 6.18
C ILE A 181 -2.98 -17.23 6.30
N GLU A 182 -2.52 -16.11 5.75
CA GLU A 182 -1.11 -15.72 5.77
C GLU A 182 -0.97 -14.20 5.61
N ARG A 183 0.11 -13.65 6.15
CA ARG A 183 0.51 -12.25 6.01
C ARG A 183 1.71 -12.16 5.09
N LEU A 184 1.52 -11.64 3.88
CA LEU A 184 2.54 -11.51 2.86
C LEU A 184 3.36 -10.23 3.06
N GLY A 185 4.62 -10.37 3.39
CA GLY A 185 5.50 -9.26 3.73
C GLY A 185 6.48 -9.62 4.86
N PRO A 186 7.01 -8.65 5.63
CA PRO A 186 6.64 -7.22 5.64
C PRO A 186 7.14 -6.45 4.42
N TRP A 187 6.34 -5.53 3.92
CA TRP A 187 6.67 -4.61 2.84
C TRP A 187 6.82 -3.18 3.35
N PRO A 188 7.69 -2.35 2.77
CA PRO A 188 7.72 -0.92 3.06
C PRO A 188 6.36 -0.28 2.78
N VAL A 189 5.89 0.58 3.68
CA VAL A 189 4.67 1.35 3.46
C VAL A 189 4.81 2.29 2.26
N GLN A 190 3.70 2.81 1.77
CA GLN A 190 3.64 3.72 0.64
C GLN A 190 4.53 4.95 0.89
N PRO A 191 5.49 5.26 -0.01
CA PRO A 191 6.35 6.43 0.14
C PRO A 191 5.61 7.73 -0.13
N LEU A 192 6.02 8.79 0.57
CA LEU A 192 5.82 10.15 0.08
C LEU A 192 6.93 10.46 -0.93
N VAL A 193 6.54 10.80 -2.15
CA VAL A 193 7.45 11.23 -3.21
C VAL A 193 7.25 12.70 -3.53
N ALA A 194 8.30 13.34 -4.01
CA ALA A 194 8.30 14.68 -4.55
C ALA A 194 8.67 14.64 -6.04
N ARG A 195 8.15 15.58 -6.82
CA ARG A 195 8.58 15.79 -8.19
C ARG A 195 10.07 16.16 -8.21
N SER A 196 10.87 15.52 -9.05
CA SER A 196 12.34 15.68 -9.09
C SER A 196 12.81 17.12 -9.38
N THR A 197 11.90 17.99 -9.87
CA THR A 197 12.21 19.41 -10.10
C THR A 197 11.89 20.32 -8.90
N MET A 198 11.35 19.77 -7.80
CA MET A 198 11.23 20.53 -6.55
C MET A 198 12.64 20.83 -6.00
N SER A 199 12.78 21.98 -5.32
CA SER A 199 14.07 22.27 -4.68
C SER A 199 14.31 21.36 -3.47
N ALA A 200 15.57 21.00 -3.23
CA ALA A 200 15.94 20.20 -2.07
C ALA A 200 15.51 20.87 -0.74
N ASP A 201 15.51 22.20 -0.68
CA ASP A 201 15.07 22.97 0.48
C ASP A 201 13.55 22.83 0.72
N ASP A 202 12.73 22.85 -0.35
CA ASP A 202 11.28 22.65 -0.25
C ASP A 202 10.96 21.22 0.19
N VAL A 203 11.62 20.20 -0.36
CA VAL A 203 11.46 18.81 0.04
C VAL A 203 11.85 18.63 1.52
N ALA A 204 12.98 19.20 1.93
CA ALA A 204 13.42 19.15 3.34
C ALA A 204 12.43 19.88 4.27
N ARG A 205 11.85 21.01 3.82
CA ARG A 205 10.81 21.73 4.56
C ARG A 205 9.55 20.89 4.71
N VAL A 206 9.07 20.25 3.65
CA VAL A 206 7.89 19.36 3.69
C VAL A 206 8.13 18.23 4.67
N ARG A 207 9.27 17.52 4.55
CA ARG A 207 9.65 16.43 5.46
C ARG A 207 9.60 16.88 6.91
N ARG A 208 10.28 17.96 7.25
CA ARG A 208 10.34 18.48 8.61
C ARG A 208 8.95 18.82 9.16
N LEU A 209 8.11 19.54 8.39
CA LEU A 209 6.78 19.93 8.82
C LEU A 209 5.88 18.72 9.08
N LEU A 210 5.95 17.68 8.25
CA LEU A 210 5.17 16.45 8.43
C LEU A 210 5.63 15.65 9.65
N LEU A 211 6.93 15.55 9.89
CA LEU A 211 7.47 14.86 11.08
C LEU A 211 7.10 15.61 12.37
N GLU A 212 7.24 16.93 12.41
CA GLU A 212 6.84 17.77 13.55
C GLU A 212 5.32 17.75 13.79
N ALA A 213 4.52 17.50 12.74
CA ALA A 213 3.07 17.45 12.86
C ALA A 213 2.57 16.32 13.74
N THR A 214 3.32 15.23 13.85
CA THR A 214 2.95 14.06 14.67
C THR A 214 2.87 14.38 16.17
N GLU A 215 3.49 15.48 16.62
CA GLU A 215 3.40 15.96 18.01
C GLU A 215 2.09 16.72 18.29
N ARG A 216 1.31 17.04 17.27
CA ARG A 216 0.04 17.76 17.41
C ARG A 216 -1.08 16.83 17.80
N PRO A 217 -1.86 17.12 18.86
CA PRO A 217 -2.93 16.23 19.33
C PRO A 217 -3.98 15.91 18.26
N GLU A 218 -4.32 16.89 17.40
CA GLU A 218 -5.27 16.69 16.32
C GLU A 218 -4.77 15.73 15.25
N ILE A 219 -3.48 15.75 14.92
CA ILE A 219 -2.87 14.81 13.96
C ILE A 219 -2.73 13.43 14.61
N GLN A 220 -2.37 13.37 15.88
CA GLN A 220 -2.30 12.10 16.60
C GLN A 220 -3.67 11.40 16.64
N ALA A 221 -4.75 12.13 16.87
CA ALA A 221 -6.10 11.57 16.83
C ALA A 221 -6.47 11.01 15.43
N GLU A 222 -6.04 11.67 14.36
CA GLU A 222 -6.28 11.19 12.99
C GLU A 222 -5.38 9.98 12.64
N LEU A 223 -4.13 9.94 13.13
CA LEU A 223 -3.25 8.77 13.00
C LEU A 223 -3.88 7.56 13.71
N ASP A 224 -4.33 7.71 14.96
CA ASP A 224 -4.99 6.65 15.71
C ASP A 224 -6.25 6.13 14.99
N ALA A 225 -7.07 7.04 14.45
CA ALA A 225 -8.25 6.67 13.68
C ALA A 225 -7.90 5.90 12.40
N ALA A 226 -6.73 6.17 11.84
CA ALA A 226 -6.18 5.52 10.65
C ALA A 226 -5.43 4.20 10.95
N CYS A 227 -5.39 3.72 12.19
CA CYS A 227 -4.55 2.61 12.63
C CYS A 227 -3.04 2.86 12.40
N LEU A 228 -2.61 4.09 12.62
CA LEU A 228 -1.22 4.52 12.52
C LEU A 228 -0.76 5.10 13.87
N THR A 229 0.53 5.03 14.15
CA THR A 229 1.11 5.55 15.39
C THR A 229 1.83 6.88 15.19
N THR A 230 2.56 7.02 14.09
CA THR A 230 3.40 8.20 13.82
C THR A 230 3.86 8.25 12.36
N LEU A 231 4.54 9.33 12.00
CA LEU A 231 5.36 9.43 10.79
C LEU A 231 6.84 9.39 11.18
N VAL A 232 7.66 8.74 10.35
CA VAL A 232 9.11 8.61 10.56
C VAL A 232 9.89 8.96 9.31
N GLU A 233 11.16 9.34 9.50
CA GLU A 233 12.08 9.54 8.38
C GLU A 233 12.57 8.20 7.83
N VAL A 234 12.61 8.06 6.49
CA VAL A 234 13.11 6.88 5.79
C VAL A 234 14.00 7.28 4.61
N GLY A 235 15.02 6.46 4.35
CA GLY A 235 15.87 6.59 3.16
C GLY A 235 15.46 5.65 2.03
N ALA A 236 16.10 5.80 0.87
CA ALA A 236 15.82 4.98 -0.32
C ALA A 236 16.05 3.47 -0.11
N ASP A 237 16.98 3.10 0.78
CA ASP A 237 17.27 1.69 1.12
C ASP A 237 16.08 0.99 1.78
N HIS A 238 15.17 1.75 2.41
CA HIS A 238 13.94 1.20 2.97
C HIS A 238 13.09 0.49 1.90
N TYR A 239 13.12 0.96 0.65
CA TYR A 239 12.34 0.42 -0.47
C TYR A 239 13.11 -0.63 -1.29
N ALA A 240 14.35 -0.98 -0.91
CA ALA A 240 15.14 -2.00 -1.60
C ALA A 240 14.44 -3.36 -1.73
N PRO A 241 13.69 -3.87 -0.72
CA PRO A 241 12.99 -5.15 -0.85
C PRO A 241 12.00 -5.18 -2.03
N VAL A 242 11.26 -4.09 -2.26
CA VAL A 242 10.30 -3.99 -3.36
C VAL A 242 11.02 -3.96 -4.70
N ARG A 243 12.10 -3.15 -4.80
CA ARG A 243 12.92 -3.08 -6.02
C ARG A 243 13.47 -4.45 -6.41
N VAL A 244 14.08 -5.16 -5.45
CA VAL A 244 14.64 -6.50 -5.69
C VAL A 244 13.57 -7.49 -6.14
N ALA A 245 12.39 -7.48 -5.50
CA ALA A 245 11.29 -8.36 -5.88
C ALA A 245 10.77 -8.07 -7.29
N MET A 246 10.60 -6.80 -7.66
CA MET A 246 10.18 -6.40 -9.01
C MET A 246 11.23 -6.73 -10.09
N GLU A 247 12.52 -6.55 -9.79
CA GLU A 247 13.62 -6.92 -10.69
C GLU A 247 13.67 -8.44 -10.95
N ARG A 248 13.40 -9.26 -9.92
CA ARG A 248 13.30 -10.72 -10.09
C ARG A 248 12.19 -11.09 -11.08
N LEU A 249 10.99 -10.53 -10.90
CA LEU A 249 9.86 -10.76 -11.83
C LEU A 249 10.21 -10.37 -13.26
N ALA A 250 10.81 -9.21 -13.45
CA ALA A 250 11.19 -8.73 -14.78
C ALA A 250 12.22 -9.66 -15.46
N ASN A 251 13.10 -10.30 -14.69
CA ASN A 251 14.12 -11.23 -15.18
C ASN A 251 13.62 -12.67 -15.31
N GLY A 252 12.63 -13.09 -14.53
CA GLY A 252 12.04 -14.43 -14.55
C GLY A 252 10.98 -14.63 -15.64
N SER A 253 10.45 -13.55 -16.21
CA SER A 253 9.45 -13.56 -17.31
C SER A 253 10.05 -13.86 -18.69
N ARG A 254 11.17 -14.59 -18.77
CA ARG A 254 11.82 -15.03 -20.02
C ARG A 254 11.65 -16.52 -20.26
#